data_2a29f7b18d908d22ec3e6e5c58e1e4ca
#
_entry.id   2a29f7b18d908d22ec3e6e5c58e1e4ca
#
_cell.length_a   1.000
_cell.length_b   1.000
_cell.length_c   1.000
_cell.angle_alpha   90.00
_cell.angle_beta   90.00
_cell.angle_gamma   90.00
#
_symmetry.space_group_name_H-M   'P 1'
#
loop_
_entity.id
_entity.type
_entity.pdbx_description
1 polymer ?
#
loop_
_entity_poly.entity_id
_entity_poly.type
_entity_poly.pdbx_seq_one_letter_code
_entity_poly.pdbx_strand_id
1 'polypeptide(L)'
;MIAFRDKTAREFGLDLIVHTNHDGLARGINPFDNPPSVYTDIMKTQALRAALDAGGFDAAFGGARRDEEASRAKERVFSFRAAGHRWEPRRQRPEMWTLLNGRLGKGETVRVFPLSNWTEGDVWRYIALEKLDV
;
A
#
# COMPACT_ATOMS: atom_id res chain seq x y z
N MET A 1 -2.28 17.81 -3.88
CA MET A 1 -2.15 16.33 -3.99
C MET A 1 -2.60 15.76 -5.32
N ILE A 2 -3.84 15.96 -5.80
CA ILE A 2 -4.31 15.39 -7.10
C ILE A 2 -3.44 15.86 -8.28
N ALA A 3 -3.21 17.16 -8.39
CA ALA A 3 -2.37 17.72 -9.47
C ALA A 3 -0.93 17.17 -9.45
N PHE A 4 -0.35 17.00 -8.26
CA PHE A 4 0.96 16.39 -8.08
C PHE A 4 0.99 14.94 -8.56
N ARG A 5 0.00 14.12 -8.13
CA ARG A 5 -0.15 12.74 -8.61
C ARG A 5 -0.22 12.65 -10.14
N ASP A 6 -1.07 13.49 -10.74
CA ASP A 6 -1.29 13.47 -12.18
C ASP A 6 -0.05 13.96 -12.96
N LYS A 7 0.68 14.95 -12.40
CA LYS A 7 1.96 15.42 -12.92
C LYS A 7 2.97 14.27 -12.89
N THR A 8 3.18 13.66 -11.71
CA THR A 8 4.14 12.58 -11.50
C THR A 8 3.86 11.37 -12.41
N ALA A 9 2.60 10.95 -12.49
CA ALA A 9 2.22 9.84 -13.35
C ALA A 9 2.59 10.08 -14.83
N ARG A 10 2.38 11.31 -15.33
CA ARG A 10 2.76 11.69 -16.70
C ARG A 10 4.28 11.73 -16.89
N GLU A 11 5.01 12.34 -15.94
CA GLU A 11 6.47 12.48 -16.02
C GLU A 11 7.20 11.15 -16.02
N PHE A 12 6.70 10.19 -15.23
CA PHE A 12 7.26 8.84 -15.16
C PHE A 12 6.63 7.84 -16.14
N GLY A 13 5.68 8.26 -16.97
CA GLY A 13 5.00 7.38 -17.92
C GLY A 13 4.22 6.25 -17.26
N LEU A 14 3.65 6.50 -16.06
CA LEU A 14 2.91 5.50 -15.31
C LEU A 14 1.45 5.38 -15.81
N ASP A 15 0.95 4.15 -15.87
CA ASP A 15 -0.47 3.89 -16.10
C ASP A 15 -1.26 4.16 -14.82
N LEU A 16 -1.92 5.32 -14.76
CA LEU A 16 -2.62 5.79 -13.57
C LEU A 16 -4.05 5.27 -13.52
N ILE A 17 -4.32 4.33 -12.63
CA ILE A 17 -5.66 3.84 -12.32
C ILE A 17 -6.21 4.58 -11.11
N VAL A 18 -7.32 5.32 -11.30
CA VAL A 18 -8.06 5.96 -10.20
C VAL A 18 -9.30 5.14 -9.92
N HIS A 19 -9.25 4.34 -8.86
CA HIS A 19 -10.36 3.49 -8.45
C HIS A 19 -11.12 4.10 -7.28
N THR A 20 -12.46 4.04 -7.35
CA THR A 20 -13.35 4.53 -6.29
C THR A 20 -14.41 3.47 -5.99
N ASN A 21 -14.75 3.30 -4.73
CA ASN A 21 -15.86 2.44 -4.33
C ASN A 21 -17.20 3.17 -4.57
N HIS A 22 -17.83 2.89 -5.71
CA HIS A 22 -19.10 3.52 -6.09
C HIS A 22 -20.26 3.14 -5.17
N ASP A 23 -20.30 1.92 -4.63
CA ASP A 23 -21.32 1.50 -3.65
C ASP A 23 -21.19 2.30 -2.35
N GLY A 24 -19.97 2.54 -1.90
CA GLY A 24 -19.71 3.40 -0.76
C GLY A 24 -20.18 4.83 -0.98
N LEU A 25 -19.93 5.39 -2.17
CA LEU A 25 -20.43 6.72 -2.54
C LEU A 25 -21.97 6.76 -2.58
N ALA A 26 -22.60 5.79 -3.22
CA ALA A 26 -24.07 5.70 -3.30
C ALA A 26 -24.73 5.61 -1.92
N ARG A 27 -24.04 5.00 -0.95
CA ARG A 27 -24.48 4.91 0.47
C ARG A 27 -24.15 6.18 1.26
N GLY A 28 -23.59 7.22 0.67
CA GLY A 28 -23.21 8.46 1.33
C GLY A 28 -22.05 8.32 2.34
N ILE A 29 -21.21 7.29 2.18
CA ILE A 29 -20.07 7.06 3.08
C ILE A 29 -19.03 8.18 2.90
N ASN A 30 -18.84 8.97 3.94
CA ASN A 30 -17.89 10.08 3.96
C ASN A 30 -17.15 10.17 5.32
N PRO A 31 -16.03 10.89 5.40
CA PRO A 31 -15.19 10.92 6.60
C PRO A 31 -15.77 11.78 7.74
N PHE A 32 -16.83 12.55 7.50
CA PHE A 32 -17.42 13.48 8.48
C PHE A 32 -18.55 12.83 9.26
N ASP A 33 -19.41 12.06 8.58
CA ASP A 33 -20.62 11.49 9.15
C ASP A 33 -20.46 10.02 9.59
N ASN A 34 -19.36 9.37 9.20
CA ASN A 34 -19.12 7.98 9.51
C ASN A 34 -17.90 7.78 10.42
N PRO A 35 -17.94 6.77 11.31
CA PRO A 35 -16.76 6.41 12.10
C PRO A 35 -15.54 6.17 11.21
N PRO A 36 -14.32 6.59 11.63
CA PRO A 36 -13.09 6.45 10.82
C PRO A 36 -12.82 5.01 10.36
N SER A 37 -13.18 4.02 11.19
CA SER A 37 -13.03 2.59 10.85
C SER A 37 -13.93 2.18 9.68
N VAL A 38 -15.20 2.62 9.68
CA VAL A 38 -16.18 2.34 8.62
C VAL A 38 -15.77 2.99 7.31
N TYR A 39 -15.43 4.28 7.37
CA TYR A 39 -14.94 5.00 6.20
C TYR A 39 -13.67 4.34 5.62
N THR A 40 -12.70 4.04 6.46
CA THR A 40 -11.44 3.43 6.04
C THR A 40 -11.67 2.03 5.45
N ASP A 41 -12.52 1.23 6.05
CA ASP A 41 -12.80 -0.10 5.50
C ASP A 41 -13.47 -0.01 4.13
N ILE A 42 -14.57 0.74 4.01
CA ILE A 42 -15.36 0.79 2.78
C ILE A 42 -14.63 1.56 1.67
N MET A 43 -14.17 2.78 1.96
CA MET A 43 -13.66 3.69 0.92
C MET A 43 -12.19 3.49 0.58
N LYS A 44 -11.41 2.82 1.45
CA LYS A 44 -9.99 2.58 1.22
C LYS A 44 -9.68 1.09 1.08
N THR A 45 -10.02 0.27 2.08
CA THR A 45 -9.60 -1.14 2.10
C THR A 45 -10.32 -1.96 1.04
N GLN A 46 -11.64 -1.86 0.96
CA GLN A 46 -12.44 -2.59 -0.04
C GLN A 46 -12.17 -2.07 -1.44
N ALA A 47 -12.04 -0.74 -1.62
CA ALA A 47 -11.68 -0.14 -2.90
C ALA A 47 -10.33 -0.65 -3.41
N LEU A 48 -9.31 -0.70 -2.53
CA LEU A 48 -7.99 -1.21 -2.90
C LEU A 48 -8.02 -2.69 -3.27
N ARG A 49 -8.78 -3.51 -2.54
CA ARG A 49 -8.94 -4.94 -2.87
C ARG A 49 -9.59 -5.11 -4.24
N ALA A 50 -10.69 -4.40 -4.48
CA ALA A 50 -11.40 -4.45 -5.76
C ALA A 50 -10.51 -4.02 -6.93
N ALA A 51 -9.70 -2.98 -6.76
CA ALA A 51 -8.74 -2.54 -7.78
C ALA A 51 -7.67 -3.59 -8.07
N LEU A 52 -7.14 -4.25 -7.04
CA LEU A 52 -6.12 -5.29 -7.19
C LEU A 52 -6.69 -6.54 -7.86
N ASP A 53 -7.90 -6.95 -7.49
CA ASP A 53 -8.59 -8.10 -8.09
C ASP A 53 -8.91 -7.84 -9.56
N ALA A 54 -9.42 -6.65 -9.88
CA ALA A 54 -9.74 -6.25 -11.25
C ALA A 54 -8.50 -6.18 -12.16
N GLY A 55 -7.36 -5.76 -11.60
CA GLY A 55 -6.10 -5.69 -12.33
C GLY A 55 -5.34 -7.01 -12.39
N GLY A 56 -5.73 -8.02 -11.59
CA GLY A 56 -5.02 -9.30 -11.51
C GLY A 56 -3.58 -9.18 -11.01
N PHE A 57 -3.31 -8.20 -10.14
CA PHE A 57 -1.95 -7.92 -9.68
C PHE A 57 -1.49 -8.92 -8.61
N ASP A 58 -0.31 -9.48 -8.81
CA ASP A 58 0.36 -10.36 -7.84
C ASP A 58 1.06 -9.57 -6.73
N ALA A 59 1.50 -8.35 -7.03
CA ALA A 59 2.23 -7.50 -6.11
C ALA A 59 1.68 -6.06 -6.09
N ALA A 60 1.65 -5.45 -4.90
CA ALA A 60 1.33 -4.03 -4.74
C ALA A 60 2.40 -3.34 -3.89
N PHE A 61 3.05 -2.34 -4.46
CA PHE A 61 4.04 -1.52 -3.77
C PHE A 61 3.38 -0.43 -2.94
N GLY A 62 3.95 -0.14 -1.77
CA GLY A 62 3.49 0.91 -0.90
C GLY A 62 4.62 1.54 -0.09
N GLY A 63 4.45 2.79 0.30
CA GLY A 63 5.44 3.56 1.06
C GLY A 63 5.38 3.38 2.57
N ALA A 64 4.62 2.40 3.09
CA ALA A 64 4.49 2.21 4.54
C ALA A 64 5.82 1.86 5.21
N ARG A 65 6.07 2.45 6.37
CA ARG A 65 7.25 2.22 7.21
C ARG A 65 6.83 1.66 8.56
N ARG A 66 7.68 0.81 9.17
CA ARG A 66 7.42 0.27 10.51
C ARG A 66 7.46 1.33 11.60
N ASP A 67 8.20 2.39 11.36
CA ASP A 67 8.37 3.53 12.27
C ASP A 67 7.16 4.50 12.27
N GLU A 68 6.25 4.34 11.32
CA GLU A 68 5.14 5.28 11.10
C GLU A 68 4.05 5.16 12.17
N GLU A 69 3.66 3.93 12.50
CA GLU A 69 2.63 3.65 13.51
C GLU A 69 2.69 2.20 14.01
N ALA A 70 2.15 1.93 15.18
CA ALA A 70 2.18 0.60 15.82
C ALA A 70 1.57 -0.50 14.94
N SER A 71 0.51 -0.19 14.17
CA SER A 71 -0.11 -1.18 13.27
C SER A 71 0.79 -1.60 12.11
N ARG A 72 1.79 -0.79 11.77
CA ARG A 72 2.78 -1.06 10.72
C ARG A 72 4.02 -1.82 11.22
N ALA A 73 4.25 -1.88 12.53
CA ALA A 73 5.42 -2.53 13.11
C ALA A 73 5.58 -4.01 12.71
N LYS A 74 4.49 -4.69 12.36
CA LYS A 74 4.48 -6.08 11.87
C LYS A 74 4.87 -6.23 10.40
N GLU A 75 4.79 -5.17 9.60
CA GLU A 75 5.05 -5.25 8.16
C GLU A 75 6.55 -5.41 7.90
N ARG A 76 6.88 -6.20 6.90
CA ARG A 76 8.22 -6.42 6.38
C ARG A 76 8.32 -5.81 4.98
N VAL A 77 9.48 -5.91 4.35
CA VAL A 77 9.60 -5.50 2.94
C VAL A 77 8.63 -6.31 2.09
N PHE A 78 8.57 -7.63 2.26
CA PHE A 78 7.53 -8.48 1.65
C PHE A 78 6.50 -8.90 2.69
N SER A 79 5.27 -8.42 2.54
CA SER A 79 4.15 -8.79 3.39
C SER A 79 3.16 -9.65 2.61
N PHE A 80 3.21 -10.96 2.84
CA PHE A 80 2.42 -11.94 2.11
C PHE A 80 0.95 -11.89 2.52
N ARG A 81 0.08 -12.02 1.53
CA ARG A 81 -1.37 -12.05 1.68
C ARG A 81 -1.92 -13.37 1.17
N ALA A 82 -2.70 -14.04 2.00
CA ALA A 82 -3.48 -15.20 1.60
C ALA A 82 -4.66 -14.79 0.72
N ALA A 83 -5.40 -15.75 0.19
CA ALA A 83 -6.62 -15.53 -0.58
C ALA A 83 -7.55 -14.51 0.11
N GLY A 84 -8.12 -13.58 -0.66
CA GLY A 84 -8.91 -12.45 -0.16
C GLY A 84 -8.07 -11.36 0.51
N HIS A 85 -6.79 -11.25 0.16
CA HIS A 85 -5.82 -10.26 0.65
C HIS A 85 -5.62 -10.25 2.17
N ARG A 86 -5.90 -11.37 2.85
CA ARG A 86 -5.76 -11.50 4.30
C ARG A 86 -4.29 -11.60 4.71
N TRP A 87 -3.91 -10.79 5.71
CA TRP A 87 -2.62 -10.94 6.36
C TRP A 87 -2.66 -12.15 7.32
N GLU A 88 -1.73 -13.08 7.14
CA GLU A 88 -1.61 -14.30 7.95
C GLU A 88 -0.20 -14.37 8.56
N PRO A 89 -0.05 -14.28 9.89
CA PRO A 89 1.27 -14.26 10.55
C PRO A 89 2.13 -15.46 10.20
N ARG A 90 1.53 -16.65 10.13
CA ARG A 90 2.23 -17.92 9.87
C ARG A 90 2.80 -18.03 8.45
N ARG A 91 2.34 -17.18 7.54
CA ARG A 91 2.80 -17.16 6.13
C ARG A 91 3.87 -16.11 5.87
N GLN A 92 4.15 -15.27 6.88
CA GLN A 92 5.22 -14.29 6.75
C GLN A 92 6.57 -14.99 6.78
N ARG A 93 7.50 -14.50 5.97
CA ARG A 93 8.84 -15.05 5.84
C ARG A 93 9.83 -14.20 6.58
N PRO A 94 10.85 -14.80 7.22
CA PRO A 94 11.93 -14.04 7.82
C PRO A 94 12.71 -13.31 6.71
N GLU A 95 13.05 -12.07 6.99
CA GLU A 95 13.95 -11.25 6.18
C GLU A 95 15.20 -11.01 6.99
N MET A 96 16.29 -11.66 6.59
CA MET A 96 17.59 -11.55 7.27
C MET A 96 18.55 -10.80 6.36
N TRP A 97 19.13 -9.72 6.87
CA TRP A 97 20.04 -8.84 6.11
C TRP A 97 19.40 -8.36 4.79
N THR A 98 20.00 -8.74 3.66
CA THR A 98 19.51 -8.45 2.30
C THR A 98 18.85 -9.65 1.62
N LEU A 99 18.63 -10.75 2.35
CA LEU A 99 18.00 -11.93 1.80
C LEU A 99 16.48 -11.80 1.82
N LEU A 100 15.93 -11.56 0.65
CA LEU A 100 14.50 -11.41 0.45
C LEU A 100 13.95 -12.59 -0.37
N ASN A 101 12.85 -13.19 0.10
CA ASN A 101 12.18 -14.29 -0.60
C ASN A 101 10.78 -13.83 -1.06
N GLY A 102 10.68 -13.41 -2.32
CA GLY A 102 9.43 -12.93 -2.95
C GLY A 102 8.60 -14.03 -3.64
N ARG A 103 8.95 -15.32 -3.53
CA ARG A 103 8.21 -16.38 -4.22
C ARG A 103 6.75 -16.46 -3.74
N LEU A 104 5.80 -16.35 -4.65
CA LEU A 104 4.38 -16.50 -4.37
C LEU A 104 3.92 -17.94 -4.53
N GLY A 105 3.04 -18.38 -3.64
CA GLY A 105 2.26 -19.61 -3.81
C GLY A 105 0.98 -19.33 -4.62
N LYS A 106 0.29 -20.39 -5.00
CA LYS A 106 -0.98 -20.27 -5.74
C LYS A 106 -2.03 -19.52 -4.91
N GLY A 107 -2.57 -18.43 -5.47
CA GLY A 107 -3.59 -17.59 -4.82
C GLY A 107 -3.04 -16.66 -3.73
N GLU A 108 -1.73 -16.54 -3.61
CA GLU A 108 -1.09 -15.54 -2.75
C GLU A 108 -0.81 -14.27 -3.55
N THR A 109 -0.87 -13.14 -2.86
CA THR A 109 -0.37 -11.84 -3.34
C THR A 109 0.63 -11.27 -2.34
N VAL A 110 1.40 -10.28 -2.73
CA VAL A 110 2.36 -9.63 -1.84
C VAL A 110 2.18 -8.11 -1.81
N ARG A 111 2.26 -7.53 -0.63
CA ARG A 111 2.49 -6.11 -0.45
C ARG A 111 3.98 -5.90 -0.28
N VAL A 112 4.56 -5.04 -1.10
CA VAL A 112 5.98 -4.72 -1.07
C VAL A 112 6.16 -3.33 -0.50
N PHE A 113 6.90 -3.25 0.61
CA PHE A 113 7.19 -1.99 1.31
C PHE A 113 8.69 -1.72 1.31
N PRO A 114 9.25 -1.16 0.22
CA PRO A 114 10.69 -0.93 0.10
C PRO A 114 11.27 -0.08 1.24
N LEU A 115 10.44 0.83 1.77
CA LEU A 115 10.80 1.75 2.85
C LEU A 115 10.53 1.18 4.26
N SER A 116 10.16 -0.09 4.38
CA SER A 116 9.73 -0.70 5.66
C SER A 116 10.68 -0.42 6.82
N ASN A 117 11.98 -0.43 6.57
CA ASN A 117 13.03 -0.25 7.59
C ASN A 117 13.51 1.20 7.73
N TRP A 118 12.97 2.12 6.95
CA TRP A 118 13.38 3.53 6.97
C TRP A 118 12.71 4.29 8.10
N THR A 119 13.46 5.18 8.72
CA THR A 119 12.92 6.21 9.63
C THR A 119 12.39 7.40 8.83
N GLU A 120 11.64 8.27 9.49
CA GLU A 120 11.23 9.54 8.87
C GLU A 120 12.45 10.39 8.47
N GLY A 121 13.49 10.41 9.30
CA GLY A 121 14.74 11.09 8.99
C GLY A 121 15.43 10.57 7.72
N ASP A 122 15.37 9.25 7.46
CA ASP A 122 15.91 8.66 6.24
C ASP A 122 15.15 9.13 5.00
N VAL A 123 13.82 9.23 5.09
CA VAL A 123 12.98 9.74 3.99
C VAL A 123 13.36 11.18 3.65
N TRP A 124 13.44 12.06 4.65
CA TRP A 124 13.80 13.46 4.42
C TRP A 124 15.23 13.61 3.86
N ARG A 125 16.16 12.80 4.36
CA ARG A 125 17.53 12.77 3.82
C ARG A 125 17.56 12.33 2.37
N TYR A 126 16.79 11.31 2.00
CA TYR A 126 16.69 10.83 0.63
C TYR A 126 16.09 11.90 -0.31
N ILE A 127 14.98 12.54 0.11
CA ILE A 127 14.36 13.65 -0.62
C ILE A 127 15.39 14.76 -0.90
N ALA A 128 16.18 15.13 0.11
CA ALA A 128 17.19 16.18 -0.04
C ALA A 128 18.34 15.77 -0.98
N LEU A 129 18.81 14.52 -0.88
CA LEU A 129 19.91 14.00 -1.71
C LEU A 129 19.50 13.89 -3.18
N GLU A 130 18.31 13.35 -3.43
CA GLU A 130 17.78 13.13 -4.78
C GLU A 130 17.09 14.38 -5.36
N LYS A 131 16.99 15.46 -4.55
CA LYS A 131 16.32 16.73 -4.94
C LYS A 131 14.91 16.49 -5.46
N LEU A 132 14.16 15.62 -4.77
CA LEU A 132 12.80 15.31 -5.14
C LEU A 132 11.86 16.49 -4.89
N ASP A 133 10.98 16.75 -5.85
CA ASP A 133 9.90 17.73 -5.73
C ASP A 133 8.76 17.13 -4.92
N VAL A 134 8.44 17.68 -3.75
CA VAL A 134 7.43 17.15 -2.81
C VAL A 134 6.46 18.23 -2.34
#